data_cff3bdbc1f0dc5fc20e0d54855dbff34
#
_entry.id   cff3bdbc1f0dc5fc20e0d54855dbff34
#
_cell.length_a   1.000
_cell.length_b   1.000
_cell.length_c   1.000
_cell.angle_alpha   90.00
_cell.angle_beta   90.00
_cell.angle_gamma   90.00
#
_symmetry.space_group_name_H-M   'P 1'
#
loop_
_entity.id
_entity.type
_entity.pdbx_description
1 polymer ?
#
loop_
_entity_poly.entity_id
_entity_poly.type
_entity_poly.pdbx_seq_one_letter_code
_entity_poly.pdbx_strand_id
1 'polypeptide(L)'
;IAKGYLISRTQESISEKLSDYVVYAIDNVIHGCGALHAFEDNTAEVAAIAVAANYRKSGVGAAIVRHLVATARMRGFRMVFLLTTQALDWFYQLGFKDGTLEDLPRSKRDHYNYKRHSRILVMPLGK
;
A
#
# COMPACT_ATOMS: atom_id res chain seq x y z
N ILE A 1 20.92 -20.78 4.43
CA ILE A 1 20.46 -19.49 3.91
C ILE A 1 19.30 -19.01 4.75
N ALA A 2 19.41 -17.80 5.27
CA ALA A 2 18.33 -17.21 6.06
C ALA A 2 17.13 -16.92 5.15
N LYS A 3 15.94 -17.26 5.64
CA LYS A 3 14.71 -16.98 4.93
C LYS A 3 14.02 -15.77 5.53
N GLY A 4 13.58 -14.90 4.66
CA GLY A 4 12.80 -13.76 5.09
C GLY A 4 11.34 -14.12 5.30
N TYR A 5 10.65 -13.32 6.07
CA TYR A 5 9.23 -13.50 6.34
C TYR A 5 8.57 -12.15 6.56
N LEU A 6 7.27 -12.13 6.35
CA LEU A 6 6.47 -10.93 6.56
C LEU A 6 5.87 -10.97 7.95
N ILE A 7 6.00 -9.85 8.66
CA ILE A 7 5.39 -9.65 9.97
C ILE A 7 4.39 -8.52 9.80
N SER A 8 3.14 -8.75 10.19
CA SER A 8 2.12 -7.73 10.08
C SER A 8 1.58 -7.34 11.44
N ARG A 9 1.12 -6.11 11.54
CA ARG A 9 0.59 -5.56 12.76
C ARG A 9 -0.53 -4.57 12.43
N THR A 10 -1.62 -4.64 13.17
CA THR A 10 -2.72 -3.68 13.05
C THR A 10 -2.64 -2.70 14.20
N GLN A 11 -2.87 -1.43 13.91
CA GLN A 11 -2.82 -0.38 14.90
C GLN A 11 -3.95 0.61 14.65
N GLU A 12 -4.66 0.99 15.72
CA GLU A 12 -5.64 2.07 15.62
C GLU A 12 -4.93 3.39 15.86
N SER A 13 -5.18 4.33 14.96
CA SER A 13 -4.63 5.67 15.11
C SER A 13 -5.51 6.49 16.05
N ILE A 14 -5.00 7.65 16.48
CA ILE A 14 -5.75 8.59 17.33
C ILE A 14 -7.07 9.01 16.66
N SER A 15 -7.11 9.02 15.33
CA SER A 15 -8.32 9.37 14.58
C SER A 15 -9.26 8.18 14.35
N GLU A 16 -9.07 7.10 15.05
CA GLU A 16 -9.88 5.88 14.97
C GLU A 16 -9.78 5.18 13.62
N LYS A 17 -8.76 5.49 12.82
CA LYS A 17 -8.51 4.79 11.57
C LYS A 17 -7.63 3.59 11.82
N LEU A 18 -8.00 2.45 11.24
CA LEU A 18 -7.17 1.26 11.31
C LEU A 18 -6.02 1.38 10.33
N SER A 19 -4.85 1.01 10.78
CA SER A 19 -3.67 0.93 9.91
C SER A 19 -3.01 -0.42 10.12
N ASP A 20 -2.73 -1.10 9.01
CA ASP A 20 -1.98 -2.35 9.02
C ASP A 20 -0.58 -2.05 8.53
N TYR A 21 0.40 -2.55 9.24
CA TYR A 21 1.80 -2.39 8.87
C TYR A 21 2.39 -3.76 8.60
N VAL A 22 3.26 -3.85 7.62
CA VAL A 22 3.97 -5.09 7.32
C VAL A 22 5.44 -4.78 7.15
N VAL A 23 6.29 -5.66 7.68
CA VAL A 23 7.72 -5.58 7.45
C VAL A 23 8.20 -6.92 6.91
N TYR A 24 9.24 -6.87 6.08
CA TYR A 24 9.94 -8.06 5.64
C TYR A 24 11.26 -8.13 6.40
N ALA A 25 11.47 -9.22 7.14
CA ALA A 25 12.62 -9.34 8.01
C ALA A 25 13.39 -10.63 7.75
N ILE A 26 14.72 -10.55 7.89
CA ILE A 26 15.62 -11.68 7.87
C ILE A 26 16.52 -11.55 9.10
N ASP A 27 16.54 -12.58 9.95
CA ASP A 27 17.36 -12.58 11.17
C ASP A 27 17.15 -11.33 12.02
N ASN A 28 15.89 -10.91 12.16
CA ASN A 28 15.48 -9.73 12.94
C ASN A 28 15.95 -8.40 12.36
N VAL A 29 16.38 -8.39 11.10
CA VAL A 29 16.73 -7.16 10.39
C VAL A 29 15.67 -6.86 9.35
N ILE A 30 15.12 -5.65 9.39
CA ILE A 30 14.08 -5.23 8.47
C ILE A 30 14.69 -4.82 7.14
N HIS A 31 14.21 -5.41 6.06
CA HIS A 31 14.67 -5.12 4.70
C HIS A 31 13.60 -4.51 3.81
N GLY A 32 12.38 -4.45 4.29
CA GLY A 32 11.29 -3.82 3.55
C GLY A 32 10.12 -3.57 4.45
N CYS A 33 9.24 -2.65 4.04
CA CYS A 33 8.04 -2.34 4.81
C CYS A 33 6.95 -1.78 3.91
N GLY A 34 5.76 -1.73 4.44
CA GLY A 34 4.61 -1.12 3.80
C GLY A 34 3.50 -0.89 4.80
N ALA A 35 2.51 -0.11 4.40
CA ALA A 35 1.37 0.20 5.24
C ALA A 35 0.08 0.22 4.45
N LEU A 36 -1.01 -0.11 5.12
CA LEU A 36 -2.36 -0.04 4.58
C LEU A 36 -3.17 0.81 5.55
N HIS A 37 -3.65 1.96 5.11
CA HIS A 37 -4.42 2.88 5.95
C HIS A 37 -5.88 2.87 5.52
N ALA A 38 -6.77 2.62 6.46
CA ALA A 38 -8.21 2.64 6.18
C ALA A 38 -8.71 4.07 6.03
N PHE A 39 -9.60 4.27 5.06
CA PHE A 39 -10.25 5.55 4.82
C PHE A 39 -11.75 5.34 4.72
N GLU A 40 -12.49 6.45 4.62
CA GLU A 40 -13.94 6.41 4.44
C GLU A 40 -14.30 5.81 3.07
N ASP A 41 -15.58 5.56 2.86
CA ASP A 41 -16.10 4.96 1.62
C ASP A 41 -15.56 3.56 1.37
N ASN A 42 -15.17 2.87 2.45
CA ASN A 42 -14.71 1.49 2.37
C ASN A 42 -13.49 1.34 1.46
N THR A 43 -12.57 2.30 1.54
CA THR A 43 -11.33 2.32 0.77
C THR A 43 -10.12 2.26 1.69
N ALA A 44 -8.99 1.87 1.15
CA ALA A 44 -7.74 1.84 1.90
C ALA A 44 -6.59 2.29 1.02
N GLU A 45 -5.60 2.93 1.63
CA GLU A 45 -4.41 3.41 0.92
C GLU A 45 -3.23 2.48 1.16
N VAL A 46 -2.58 2.07 0.08
CA VAL A 46 -1.29 1.39 0.14
C VAL A 46 -0.23 2.48 0.17
N ALA A 47 0.58 2.50 1.22
CA ALA A 47 1.52 3.59 1.46
C ALA A 47 2.82 3.09 2.09
N ALA A 48 3.80 3.97 2.14
CA ALA A 48 5.06 3.74 2.85
C ALA A 48 5.82 2.49 2.39
N ILE A 49 5.67 2.14 1.11
CA ILE A 49 6.40 0.99 0.56
C ILE A 49 7.88 1.37 0.44
N ALA A 50 8.73 0.61 1.10
CA ALA A 50 10.17 0.82 1.03
C ALA A 50 10.87 -0.54 1.09
N VAL A 51 11.92 -0.68 0.29
CA VAL A 51 12.72 -1.91 0.23
C VAL A 51 14.18 -1.51 0.24
N ALA A 52 14.97 -2.18 1.07
CA ALA A 52 16.41 -1.95 1.11
C ALA A 52 17.03 -2.15 -0.27
N ALA A 53 18.05 -1.35 -0.59
CA ALA A 53 18.62 -1.33 -1.93
C ALA A 53 19.08 -2.71 -2.41
N ASN A 54 19.66 -3.50 -1.53
CA ASN A 54 20.16 -4.84 -1.89
C ASN A 54 19.04 -5.86 -2.06
N TYR A 55 17.79 -5.50 -1.76
CA TYR A 55 16.62 -6.37 -1.95
C TYR A 55 15.68 -5.87 -3.03
N ARG A 56 16.00 -4.76 -3.69
CA ARG A 56 15.24 -4.33 -4.86
C ARG A 56 15.42 -5.39 -5.94
N LYS A 57 14.40 -5.66 -6.68
CA LYS A 57 14.37 -6.71 -7.71
C LYS A 57 14.38 -8.13 -7.17
N SER A 58 14.30 -8.30 -5.84
CA SER A 58 14.23 -9.64 -5.23
C SER A 58 12.81 -10.17 -5.09
N GLY A 59 11.81 -9.35 -5.41
CA GLY A 59 10.42 -9.70 -5.21
C GLY A 59 9.86 -9.30 -3.85
N VAL A 60 10.66 -8.71 -2.97
CA VAL A 60 10.22 -8.32 -1.63
C VAL A 60 9.15 -7.24 -1.71
N GLY A 61 9.35 -6.21 -2.55
CA GLY A 61 8.36 -5.14 -2.72
C GLY A 61 7.02 -5.69 -3.20
N ALA A 62 7.05 -6.56 -4.19
CA ALA A 62 5.83 -7.17 -4.72
C ALA A 62 5.13 -8.01 -3.65
N ALA A 63 5.88 -8.76 -2.85
CA ALA A 63 5.31 -9.55 -1.77
C ALA A 63 4.62 -8.66 -0.73
N ILE A 64 5.23 -7.53 -0.40
CA ILE A 64 4.65 -6.57 0.54
C ILE A 64 3.33 -6.02 -0.01
N VAL A 65 3.33 -5.56 -1.26
CA VAL A 65 2.12 -5.00 -1.87
C VAL A 65 1.01 -6.06 -1.94
N ARG A 66 1.35 -7.28 -2.38
CA ARG A 66 0.36 -8.36 -2.46
C ARG A 66 -0.22 -8.70 -1.08
N HIS A 67 0.61 -8.66 -0.05
CA HIS A 67 0.15 -8.91 1.31
C HIS A 67 -0.84 -7.83 1.75
N LEU A 68 -0.53 -6.56 1.47
CA LEU A 68 -1.43 -5.46 1.82
C LEU A 68 -2.75 -5.53 1.06
N VAL A 69 -2.70 -5.88 -0.22
CA VAL A 69 -3.91 -6.04 -1.02
C VAL A 69 -4.75 -7.20 -0.49
N ALA A 70 -4.12 -8.32 -0.15
CA ALA A 70 -4.83 -9.46 0.42
C ALA A 70 -5.48 -9.10 1.77
N THR A 71 -4.78 -8.33 2.59
CA THR A 71 -5.31 -7.84 3.85
C THR A 71 -6.55 -6.97 3.62
N ALA A 72 -6.47 -6.07 2.64
CA ALA A 72 -7.58 -5.20 2.30
C ALA A 72 -8.81 -6.02 1.84
N ARG A 73 -8.59 -7.03 1.02
CA ARG A 73 -9.69 -7.92 0.59
C ARG A 73 -10.31 -8.63 1.77
N MET A 74 -9.48 -9.16 2.65
CA MET A 74 -9.95 -9.90 3.82
C MET A 74 -10.76 -9.02 4.76
N ARG A 75 -10.40 -7.75 4.84
CA ARG A 75 -11.13 -6.77 5.66
C ARG A 75 -12.36 -6.19 4.97
N GLY A 76 -12.61 -6.57 3.73
CA GLY A 76 -13.83 -6.15 3.02
C GLY A 76 -13.76 -4.79 2.36
N PHE A 77 -12.58 -4.21 2.20
CA PHE A 77 -12.46 -2.96 1.46
C PHE A 77 -12.82 -3.17 -0.01
N ARG A 78 -13.53 -2.20 -0.59
CA ARG A 78 -13.94 -2.32 -1.99
C ARG A 78 -12.83 -1.95 -2.97
N MET A 79 -11.85 -1.17 -2.52
CA MET A 79 -10.80 -0.66 -3.39
C MET A 79 -9.59 -0.25 -2.56
N VAL A 80 -8.41 -0.47 -3.12
CA VAL A 80 -7.20 0.15 -2.60
C VAL A 80 -6.71 1.18 -3.60
N PHE A 81 -6.06 2.22 -3.11
CA PHE A 81 -5.47 3.25 -3.94
C PHE A 81 -4.08 3.58 -3.43
N LEU A 82 -3.31 4.24 -4.28
CA LEU A 82 -2.02 4.78 -3.88
C LEU A 82 -1.73 6.04 -4.68
N LEU A 83 -0.84 6.86 -4.14
CA LEU A 83 -0.35 8.05 -4.82
C LEU A 83 1.14 7.87 -5.01
N THR A 84 1.62 8.06 -6.23
CA THR A 84 3.02 7.87 -6.54
C THR A 84 3.50 8.84 -7.60
N THR A 85 4.77 9.19 -7.54
CA THR A 85 5.43 9.95 -8.60
C THR A 85 6.37 9.07 -9.42
N GLN A 86 6.55 7.81 -9.02
CA GLN A 86 7.54 6.91 -9.60
C GLN A 86 6.99 5.50 -9.73
N ALA A 87 7.69 4.69 -10.50
CA ALA A 87 7.45 3.24 -10.59
C ALA A 87 6.07 2.87 -11.10
N LEU A 88 5.49 3.69 -12.00
CA LEU A 88 4.14 3.44 -12.51
C LEU A 88 4.03 2.08 -13.17
N ASP A 89 4.99 1.71 -14.02
CA ASP A 89 4.93 0.43 -14.73
C ASP A 89 4.95 -0.75 -13.76
N TRP A 90 5.71 -0.63 -12.68
CA TRP A 90 5.79 -1.67 -11.68
C TRP A 90 4.44 -1.89 -11.00
N PHE A 91 3.76 -0.79 -10.64
CA PHE A 91 2.44 -0.89 -10.03
C PHE A 91 1.41 -1.43 -11.01
N TYR A 92 1.49 -1.03 -12.29
CA TYR A 92 0.58 -1.58 -13.31
C TYR A 92 0.75 -3.10 -13.40
N GLN A 93 1.97 -3.60 -13.35
CA GLN A 93 2.22 -5.04 -13.37
C GLN A 93 1.63 -5.76 -12.16
N LEU A 94 1.52 -5.07 -11.03
CA LEU A 94 0.92 -5.63 -9.83
C LEU A 94 -0.61 -5.60 -9.84
N GLY A 95 -1.21 -5.00 -10.87
CA GLY A 95 -2.65 -4.99 -11.02
C GLY A 95 -3.33 -3.65 -10.78
N PHE A 96 -2.56 -2.60 -10.52
CA PHE A 96 -3.12 -1.26 -10.37
C PHE A 96 -3.41 -0.65 -11.74
N LYS A 97 -4.34 0.28 -11.76
CA LYS A 97 -4.68 1.03 -12.97
C LYS A 97 -4.80 2.50 -12.62
N ASP A 98 -4.78 3.35 -13.63
CA ASP A 98 -4.96 4.77 -13.42
C ASP A 98 -6.32 5.06 -12.81
N GLY A 99 -6.32 5.91 -11.78
CA GLY A 99 -7.53 6.42 -11.18
C GLY A 99 -7.63 7.92 -11.37
N THR A 100 -8.68 8.49 -10.83
CA THR A 100 -8.93 9.92 -10.86
C THR A 100 -9.06 10.45 -9.45
N LEU A 101 -9.05 11.78 -9.35
CA LEU A 101 -9.25 12.43 -8.05
C LEU A 101 -10.56 11.99 -7.40
N GLU A 102 -11.58 11.73 -8.22
CA GLU A 102 -12.88 11.31 -7.72
C GLU A 102 -12.87 9.92 -7.11
N ASP A 103 -11.90 9.09 -7.47
CA ASP A 103 -11.75 7.76 -6.87
C ASP A 103 -11.25 7.82 -5.43
N LEU A 104 -10.63 8.93 -5.04
CA LEU A 104 -10.08 9.06 -3.70
C LEU A 104 -11.18 9.34 -2.67
N PRO A 105 -11.00 8.85 -1.43
CA PRO A 105 -11.91 9.24 -0.37
C PRO A 105 -11.80 10.74 -0.10
N ARG A 106 -12.88 11.33 0.40
CA ARG A 106 -13.00 12.76 0.57
C ARG A 106 -11.83 13.38 1.34
N SER A 107 -11.44 12.77 2.45
CA SER A 107 -10.37 13.32 3.26
C SER A 107 -9.04 13.35 2.50
N LYS A 108 -8.80 12.37 1.63
CA LYS A 108 -7.58 12.34 0.83
C LYS A 108 -7.64 13.34 -0.31
N ARG A 109 -8.81 13.50 -0.93
CA ARG A 109 -9.00 14.51 -1.99
C ARG A 109 -8.70 15.91 -1.50
N ASP A 110 -9.18 16.23 -0.32
CA ASP A 110 -9.04 17.57 0.25
C ASP A 110 -7.58 17.93 0.52
N HIS A 111 -6.72 16.93 0.65
CA HIS A 111 -5.30 17.13 0.91
C HIS A 111 -4.43 16.80 -0.29
N TYR A 112 -5.01 16.57 -1.45
CA TYR A 112 -4.25 16.25 -2.64
C TYR A 112 -3.38 17.44 -3.04
N ASN A 113 -2.08 17.20 -3.22
CA ASN A 113 -1.12 18.24 -3.57
C ASN A 113 -0.81 18.19 -5.06
N TYR A 114 -1.43 19.08 -5.83
CA TYR A 114 -1.22 19.14 -7.27
C TYR A 114 0.21 19.45 -7.66
N LYS A 115 0.95 20.16 -6.80
CA LYS A 115 2.33 20.54 -7.11
C LYS A 115 3.28 19.34 -7.16
N ARG A 116 2.95 18.28 -6.46
CA ARG A 116 3.77 17.07 -6.48
C ARG A 116 3.58 16.23 -7.72
N HIS A 117 2.53 16.50 -8.48
CA HIS A 117 2.18 15.75 -9.69
C HIS A 117 2.07 14.24 -9.44
N SER A 118 1.59 13.87 -8.26
CA SER A 118 1.37 12.45 -7.95
C SER A 118 0.31 11.87 -8.87
N ARG A 119 0.57 10.64 -9.34
CA ARG A 119 -0.41 9.88 -10.09
C ARG A 119 -1.24 9.08 -9.10
N ILE A 120 -2.51 8.97 -9.41
CA ILE A 120 -3.46 8.20 -8.61
C ILE A 120 -3.62 6.85 -9.27
N LEU A 121 -3.32 5.79 -8.52
CA LEU A 121 -3.52 4.42 -9.00
C LEU A 121 -4.51 3.72 -8.09
N VAL A 122 -5.36 2.89 -8.67
CA VAL A 122 -6.40 2.18 -7.93
C VAL A 122 -6.43 0.72 -8.32
N MET A 123 -6.91 -0.09 -7.39
CA MET A 123 -7.20 -1.50 -7.66
C MET A 123 -8.54 -1.85 -7.00
N PRO A 124 -9.60 -2.00 -7.81
CA PRO A 124 -10.86 -2.49 -7.27
C PRO A 124 -10.67 -3.92 -6.76
N LEU A 125 -11.26 -4.22 -5.62
CA LEU A 125 -11.05 -5.52 -4.98
C LEU A 125 -12.20 -6.50 -5.24
N GLY A 126 -13.22 -6.04 -5.92
CA GLY A 126 -14.38 -6.84 -6.12
C GLY A 126 -15.18 -6.95 -4.84
N LYS A 127 -15.97 -7.95 -4.74
CA LYS A 127 -16.81 -8.16 -3.58
C LYS A 127 -16.04 -8.56 -2.37
#